data_e76db1e3a6b63aef2b20628cabba163d
#
_entry.id   e76db1e3a6b63aef2b20628cabba163d
#
_cell.length_a   1.000
_cell.length_b   1.000
_cell.length_c   1.000
_cell.angle_alpha   90.00
_cell.angle_beta   90.00
_cell.angle_gamma   90.00
#
_symmetry.space_group_name_H-M   'P 1'
#
loop_
_entity.id
_entity.type
_entity.pdbx_description
1 polymer ?
#
loop_
_entity_poly.entity_id
_entity_poly.type
_entity_poly.pdbx_seq_one_letter_code
_entity_poly.pdbx_strand_id
1 'polypeptide(L)'
;PLTIDNYYWEKHANTYYIGGRGLHLSPINIAKIGYFMLNDGVWENERLLPQGWVQESTTSYSSGGYLRTKGYGYQWWIGESNGEEYYFAAGGFGQTLFVHPEKDIVVVFTGRILDHNPMVYYTLLRNYILEYLE
;
A
#
# COMPACT_ATOMS: atom_id res chain seq x y z
N PRO A 1 2.42 -16.95 12.87
CA PRO A 1 3.00 -15.63 12.71
C PRO A 1 3.00 -15.20 11.25
N LEU A 2 2.93 -13.88 10.99
CA LEU A 2 3.09 -13.32 9.64
C LEU A 2 4.50 -13.62 9.12
N THR A 3 4.60 -14.64 8.26
CA THR A 3 5.89 -15.07 7.71
C THR A 3 6.12 -14.39 6.36
N ILE A 4 7.17 -13.59 6.29
CA ILE A 4 7.67 -12.96 5.07
C ILE A 4 9.05 -13.56 4.79
N ASP A 5 9.13 -14.42 3.78
CA ASP A 5 10.36 -15.08 3.39
C ASP A 5 11.07 -14.32 2.26
N ASN A 6 12.38 -14.49 2.18
CA ASN A 6 13.20 -13.97 1.06
C ASN A 6 12.99 -12.46 0.80
N TYR A 7 13.19 -11.66 1.82
CA TYR A 7 13.17 -10.20 1.68
C TYR A 7 14.58 -9.61 1.73
N TYR A 8 14.72 -8.46 1.09
CA TYR A 8 15.87 -7.57 1.28
C TYR A 8 15.37 -6.20 1.67
N TRP A 9 15.98 -5.59 2.68
CA TRP A 9 15.67 -4.23 3.08
C TRP A 9 16.94 -3.39 3.19
N GLU A 10 16.98 -2.31 2.45
CA GLU A 10 18.13 -1.38 2.42
C GLU A 10 18.35 -0.76 3.80
N LYS A 11 19.61 -0.68 4.20
CA LYS A 11 20.01 -0.03 5.46
C LYS A 11 20.80 1.24 5.18
N HIS A 12 20.59 2.25 5.99
CA HIS A 12 21.45 3.43 6.03
C HIS A 12 22.71 3.12 6.83
N ALA A 13 23.89 3.30 6.20
CA ALA A 13 25.20 3.06 6.82
C ALA A 13 25.29 1.70 7.56
N ASN A 14 24.60 0.65 7.08
CA ASN A 14 24.51 -0.68 7.69
C ASN A 14 23.94 -0.70 9.13
N THR A 15 23.29 0.38 9.58
CA THR A 15 22.86 0.52 10.98
C THR A 15 21.35 0.27 11.13
N TYR A 16 20.52 1.01 10.42
CA TYR A 16 19.06 0.92 10.54
C TYR A 16 18.38 0.87 9.16
N TYR A 17 17.21 0.22 9.10
CA TYR A 17 16.44 0.11 7.88
C TYR A 17 15.88 1.45 7.44
N ILE A 18 15.83 1.69 6.13
CA ILE A 18 15.26 2.91 5.57
C ILE A 18 13.75 2.75 5.52
N GLY A 19 13.00 3.47 6.37
CA GLY A 19 11.56 3.29 6.51
C GLY A 19 10.75 3.67 5.27
N GLY A 20 11.23 4.59 4.43
CA GLY A 20 10.48 5.11 3.28
C GLY A 20 10.77 4.44 1.94
N ARG A 21 11.73 3.52 1.86
CA ARG A 21 12.13 2.87 0.60
C ARG A 21 13.03 1.65 0.82
N GLY A 22 13.35 0.95 -0.28
CA GLY A 22 14.38 -0.09 -0.30
C GLY A 22 13.96 -1.42 0.30
N LEU A 23 12.68 -1.64 0.56
CA LEU A 23 12.14 -2.94 0.91
C LEU A 23 11.79 -3.69 -0.37
N HIS A 24 12.43 -4.84 -0.59
CA HIS A 24 12.23 -5.72 -1.73
C HIS A 24 11.51 -6.98 -1.26
N LEU A 25 10.35 -7.23 -1.82
CA LEU A 25 9.48 -8.36 -1.51
C LEU A 25 8.98 -9.04 -2.77
N SER A 26 8.62 -10.32 -2.68
CA SER A 26 7.82 -10.96 -3.70
C SER A 26 6.40 -10.38 -3.74
N PRO A 27 5.69 -10.43 -4.89
CA PRO A 27 4.32 -9.93 -4.98
C PRO A 27 3.38 -10.51 -3.92
N ILE A 28 3.51 -11.81 -3.63
CA ILE A 28 2.70 -12.46 -2.60
C ILE A 28 3.00 -11.94 -1.19
N ASN A 29 4.25 -11.60 -0.88
CA ASN A 29 4.60 -11.03 0.41
C ASN A 29 4.12 -9.57 0.55
N ILE A 30 4.08 -8.82 -0.56
CA ILE A 30 3.44 -7.50 -0.59
C ILE A 30 1.93 -7.65 -0.33
N ALA A 31 1.28 -8.63 -0.97
CA ALA A 31 -0.15 -8.90 -0.76
C ALA A 31 -0.46 -9.31 0.69
N LYS A 32 0.41 -10.07 1.35
CA LYS A 32 0.27 -10.39 2.79
C LYS A 32 0.27 -9.13 3.66
N ILE A 33 1.12 -8.14 3.34
CA ILE A 33 1.11 -6.85 4.05
C ILE A 33 -0.22 -6.13 3.83
N GLY A 34 -0.73 -6.10 2.60
CA GLY A 34 -2.03 -5.50 2.31
C GLY A 34 -3.17 -6.20 3.04
N TYR A 35 -3.21 -7.52 3.03
CA TYR A 35 -4.19 -8.31 3.77
C TYR A 35 -4.09 -8.09 5.29
N PHE A 36 -2.89 -7.99 5.83
CA PHE A 36 -2.66 -7.66 7.23
C PHE A 36 -3.20 -6.27 7.61
N MET A 37 -3.01 -5.27 6.74
CA MET A 37 -3.59 -3.93 6.91
C MET A 37 -5.12 -3.96 6.78
N LEU A 38 -5.65 -4.72 5.82
CA LEU A 38 -7.09 -4.91 5.61
C LEU A 38 -7.78 -5.49 6.86
N ASN A 39 -7.09 -6.37 7.58
CA ASN A 39 -7.56 -6.99 8.82
C ASN A 39 -7.16 -6.21 10.09
N ASP A 40 -7.00 -4.89 10.02
CA ASP A 40 -6.69 -4.01 11.15
C ASP A 40 -5.47 -4.48 11.97
N GLY A 41 -4.42 -4.97 11.29
CA GLY A 41 -3.20 -5.43 11.95
C GLY A 41 -3.34 -6.75 12.71
N VAL A 42 -4.33 -7.57 12.34
CA VAL A 42 -4.51 -8.94 12.85
C VAL A 42 -4.05 -9.95 11.81
N TRP A 43 -3.26 -10.94 12.21
CA TRP A 43 -2.83 -12.06 11.39
C TRP A 43 -3.08 -13.39 12.11
N GLU A 44 -3.79 -14.32 11.47
CA GLU A 44 -4.11 -15.64 12.05
C GLU A 44 -4.66 -15.56 13.50
N ASN A 45 -5.58 -14.62 13.74
CA ASN A 45 -6.18 -14.30 15.05
C ASN A 45 -5.20 -13.68 16.09
N GLU A 46 -3.98 -13.34 15.70
CA GLU A 46 -3.02 -12.63 16.54
C GLU A 46 -2.95 -11.15 16.14
N ARG A 47 -3.16 -10.23 17.09
CA ARG A 47 -2.99 -8.80 16.85
C ARG A 47 -1.52 -8.44 16.96
N LEU A 48 -0.95 -7.99 15.85
CA LEU A 48 0.46 -7.58 15.75
C LEU A 48 0.63 -6.06 15.75
N LEU A 49 -0.41 -5.28 15.35
CA LEU A 49 -0.41 -3.82 15.46
C LEU A 49 -1.34 -3.37 16.58
N PRO A 50 -1.04 -2.25 17.23
CA PRO A 50 -1.97 -1.64 18.19
C PRO A 50 -3.35 -1.42 17.55
N GLN A 51 -4.41 -1.60 18.31
CA GLN A 51 -5.77 -1.29 17.87
C GLN A 51 -5.86 0.17 17.44
N GLY A 52 -6.48 0.42 16.28
CA GLY A 52 -6.63 1.76 15.72
C GLY A 52 -5.41 2.25 14.93
N TRP A 53 -4.29 1.52 14.94
CA TRP A 53 -3.08 1.94 14.21
C TRP A 53 -3.31 2.02 12.70
N VAL A 54 -4.05 1.07 12.13
CA VAL A 54 -4.37 1.10 10.69
C VAL A 54 -5.17 2.35 10.36
N GLN A 55 -6.22 2.65 11.11
CA GLN A 55 -7.01 3.87 10.93
C GLN A 55 -6.15 5.13 11.07
N GLU A 56 -5.31 5.21 12.11
CA GLU A 56 -4.42 6.34 12.32
C GLU A 56 -3.45 6.50 11.13
N SER A 57 -2.76 5.42 10.74
CA SER A 57 -1.76 5.46 9.69
C SER A 57 -2.33 5.76 8.30
N THR A 58 -3.61 5.47 8.06
CA THR A 58 -4.33 5.75 6.81
C THR A 58 -5.21 7.00 6.87
N THR A 59 -5.15 7.77 7.95
CA THR A 59 -5.77 9.10 8.03
C THR A 59 -4.96 10.11 7.23
N SER A 60 -5.64 11.02 6.51
CA SER A 60 -4.99 12.08 5.73
C SER A 60 -4.45 13.18 6.64
N TYR A 61 -3.14 13.32 6.70
CA TYR A 61 -2.45 14.42 7.41
C TYR A 61 -1.85 15.47 6.48
N SER A 62 -1.82 15.21 5.18
CA SER A 62 -1.33 16.14 4.16
C SER A 62 -2.07 15.93 2.82
N SER A 63 -1.91 16.88 1.90
CA SER A 63 -2.70 16.95 0.65
C SER A 63 -2.40 15.90 -0.41
N GLY A 64 -1.59 14.88 -0.14
CA GLY A 64 -1.25 13.85 -1.12
C GLY A 64 -0.36 14.32 -2.29
N GLY A 65 0.08 15.57 -2.30
CA GLY A 65 1.11 16.09 -3.19
C GLY A 65 0.88 15.85 -4.70
N TYR A 66 1.89 15.36 -5.41
CA TYR A 66 1.89 15.25 -6.87
C TYR A 66 0.96 14.15 -7.43
N LEU A 67 0.57 13.16 -6.65
CA LEU A 67 -0.35 12.11 -7.09
C LEU A 67 -1.82 12.56 -7.14
N ARG A 68 -2.11 13.78 -6.68
CA ARG A 68 -3.47 14.36 -6.66
C ARG A 68 -4.51 13.43 -6.03
N THR A 69 -4.10 12.74 -4.96
CA THR A 69 -4.96 11.91 -4.15
C THR A 69 -5.70 12.75 -3.11
N LYS A 70 -6.66 12.14 -2.39
CA LYS A 70 -7.39 12.80 -1.31
C LYS A 70 -6.46 13.22 -0.16
N GLY A 71 -5.37 12.45 0.07
CA GLY A 71 -4.41 12.77 1.12
C GLY A 71 -3.24 11.81 1.21
N TYR A 72 -2.43 12.02 2.26
CA TYR A 72 -1.31 11.16 2.60
C TYR A 72 -1.20 11.02 4.13
N GLY A 73 -1.20 9.78 4.57
CA GLY A 73 -1.05 9.38 5.97
C GLY A 73 0.40 9.00 6.32
N TYR A 74 0.59 8.02 7.19
CA TYR A 74 1.91 7.51 7.51
C TYR A 74 2.38 6.52 6.45
N GLN A 75 2.94 7.07 5.36
CA GLN A 75 3.42 6.38 4.15
C GLN A 75 2.33 5.70 3.30
N TRP A 76 1.06 6.03 3.55
CA TRP A 76 -0.07 5.61 2.76
C TRP A 76 -0.68 6.79 2.00
N TRP A 77 -0.85 6.64 0.71
CA TRP A 77 -1.67 7.53 -0.12
C TRP A 77 -3.14 7.20 0.11
N ILE A 78 -3.97 8.21 0.26
CA ILE A 78 -5.41 8.05 0.49
C ILE A 78 -6.16 8.50 -0.76
N GLY A 79 -7.01 7.63 -1.28
CA GLY A 79 -7.89 7.91 -2.39
C GLY A 79 -9.35 7.67 -2.03
N GLU A 80 -10.23 8.01 -2.97
CA GLU A 80 -11.66 7.79 -2.85
C GLU A 80 -12.25 7.40 -4.20
N SER A 81 -13.17 6.45 -4.22
CA SER A 81 -13.97 6.09 -5.36
C SER A 81 -15.41 5.83 -4.90
N ASN A 82 -16.39 6.43 -5.57
CA ASN A 82 -17.81 6.29 -5.24
C ASN A 82 -18.18 6.59 -3.77
N GLY A 83 -17.42 7.49 -3.10
CA GLY A 83 -17.62 7.85 -1.70
C GLY A 83 -16.96 6.89 -0.70
N GLU A 84 -16.29 5.85 -1.15
CA GLU A 84 -15.55 4.89 -0.34
C GLU A 84 -14.05 5.18 -0.38
N GLU A 85 -13.41 5.20 0.79
CA GLU A 85 -11.98 5.44 0.89
C GLU A 85 -11.16 4.16 0.68
N TYR A 86 -10.04 4.31 0.00
CA TYR A 86 -9.01 3.30 -0.12
C TYR A 86 -7.63 3.91 0.17
N TYR A 87 -6.67 3.08 0.45
CA TYR A 87 -5.30 3.52 0.63
C TYR A 87 -4.31 2.65 -0.15
N PHE A 88 -3.18 3.23 -0.49
CA PHE A 88 -2.18 2.52 -1.27
C PHE A 88 -0.75 3.02 -0.99
N ALA A 89 0.21 2.12 -1.13
CA ALA A 89 1.62 2.45 -1.21
C ALA A 89 2.05 2.44 -2.69
N ALA A 90 2.77 3.48 -3.12
CA ALA A 90 3.28 3.60 -4.48
C ALA A 90 4.79 3.77 -4.44
N GLY A 91 5.49 2.87 -5.08
CA GLY A 91 6.94 2.86 -5.21
C GLY A 91 7.42 3.27 -6.60
N GLY A 92 8.72 3.49 -6.71
CA GLY A 92 9.36 3.80 -8.00
C GLY A 92 9.09 2.71 -9.04
N PHE A 93 9.05 3.12 -10.31
CA PHE A 93 8.81 2.23 -11.46
C PHE A 93 7.44 1.53 -11.48
N GLY A 94 6.47 1.99 -10.68
CA GLY A 94 5.10 1.50 -10.68
C GLY A 94 4.80 0.36 -9.71
N GLN A 95 5.64 0.13 -8.71
CA GLN A 95 5.29 -0.79 -7.63
C GLN A 95 4.09 -0.24 -6.87
N THR A 96 3.05 -1.03 -6.67
CA THR A 96 1.85 -0.56 -5.97
C THR A 96 1.28 -1.67 -5.11
N LEU A 97 0.96 -1.35 -3.87
CA LEU A 97 0.11 -2.11 -2.99
C LEU A 97 -1.14 -1.28 -2.72
N PHE A 98 -2.28 -1.79 -3.11
CA PHE A 98 -3.57 -1.13 -2.95
C PHE A 98 -4.47 -1.93 -2.02
N VAL A 99 -5.19 -1.25 -1.15
CA VAL A 99 -6.13 -1.84 -0.18
C VAL A 99 -7.44 -1.06 -0.19
N HIS A 100 -8.54 -1.74 -0.38
CA HIS A 100 -9.88 -1.18 -0.32
C HIS A 100 -10.69 -1.89 0.77
N PRO A 101 -10.85 -1.30 1.96
CA PRO A 101 -11.49 -1.96 3.10
C PRO A 101 -12.95 -2.35 2.83
N GLU A 102 -13.76 -1.43 2.29
CA GLU A 102 -15.19 -1.66 2.05
C GLU A 102 -15.47 -2.76 1.00
N LYS A 103 -14.52 -2.99 0.09
CA LYS A 103 -14.64 -4.03 -0.95
C LYS A 103 -13.90 -5.32 -0.59
N ASP A 104 -13.23 -5.37 0.55
CA ASP A 104 -12.41 -6.52 0.99
C ASP A 104 -11.35 -6.93 -0.06
N ILE A 105 -10.67 -5.94 -0.65
CA ILE A 105 -9.75 -6.16 -1.78
C ILE A 105 -8.34 -5.67 -1.48
N VAL A 106 -7.38 -6.50 -1.86
CA VAL A 106 -5.96 -6.16 -1.95
C VAL A 106 -5.47 -6.39 -3.38
N VAL A 107 -4.86 -5.38 -3.98
CA VAL A 107 -4.25 -5.47 -5.32
C VAL A 107 -2.78 -5.13 -5.25
N VAL A 108 -1.95 -5.94 -5.90
CA VAL A 108 -0.51 -5.70 -6.02
C VAL A 108 -0.12 -5.60 -7.48
N PHE A 109 0.53 -4.52 -7.84
CA PHE A 109 1.24 -4.42 -9.10
C PHE A 109 2.75 -4.42 -8.85
N THR A 110 3.46 -5.22 -9.61
CA THR A 110 4.92 -5.20 -9.69
C THR A 110 5.35 -5.09 -11.14
N GLY A 111 6.37 -4.31 -11.40
CA GLY A 111 6.86 -4.14 -12.76
C GLY A 111 8.00 -3.14 -12.82
N ARG A 112 8.43 -2.83 -14.03
CA ARG A 112 9.46 -1.84 -14.29
C ARG A 112 9.04 -0.93 -15.44
N ILE A 113 8.33 0.15 -15.09
CA ILE A 113 7.97 1.20 -16.06
C ILE A 113 9.15 2.17 -16.14
N LEU A 114 9.74 2.28 -17.32
CA LEU A 114 10.93 3.11 -17.56
C LEU A 114 10.62 4.53 -18.02
N ASP A 115 9.39 4.79 -18.44
CA ASP A 115 8.94 6.10 -18.95
C ASP A 115 8.59 7.10 -17.83
N HIS A 116 8.93 6.78 -16.60
CA HIS A 116 8.69 7.62 -15.42
C HIS A 116 7.21 8.03 -15.20
N ASN A 117 6.24 7.31 -15.75
CA ASN A 117 4.85 7.53 -15.44
C ASN A 117 4.40 6.65 -14.25
N PRO A 118 4.48 7.15 -13.02
CA PRO A 118 4.10 6.37 -11.83
C PRO A 118 2.60 6.08 -11.77
N MET A 119 1.81 6.78 -12.61
CA MET A 119 0.35 6.73 -12.61
C MET A 119 -0.22 5.59 -13.46
N VAL A 120 0.59 4.84 -14.22
CA VAL A 120 0.08 3.78 -15.10
C VAL A 120 -0.72 2.75 -14.31
N TYR A 121 -0.19 2.23 -13.21
CA TYR A 121 -0.89 1.24 -12.39
C TYR A 121 -2.08 1.84 -11.63
N TYR A 122 -1.99 3.09 -11.21
CA TYR A 122 -3.13 3.80 -10.64
C TYR A 122 -4.25 3.98 -11.66
N THR A 123 -3.91 4.29 -12.92
CA THR A 123 -4.88 4.38 -14.01
C THR A 123 -5.52 3.03 -14.32
N LEU A 124 -4.72 1.96 -14.36
CA LEU A 124 -5.23 0.59 -14.53
C LEU A 124 -6.16 0.20 -13.39
N LEU A 125 -5.75 0.46 -12.16
CA LEU A 125 -6.58 0.20 -10.98
C LEU A 125 -7.93 0.93 -11.08
N ARG A 126 -7.90 2.24 -11.33
CA ARG A 126 -9.09 3.07 -11.39
C ARG A 126 -10.04 2.65 -12.51
N ASN A 127 -9.51 2.49 -13.73
CA ASN A 127 -10.34 2.34 -14.94
C ASN A 127 -10.78 0.89 -15.19
N TYR A 128 -10.08 -0.11 -14.63
CA TYR A 128 -10.34 -1.52 -14.96
C TYR A 128 -10.60 -2.39 -13.75
N ILE A 129 -10.39 -1.89 -12.54
CA ILE A 129 -10.67 -2.63 -11.31
C ILE A 129 -11.77 -1.92 -10.53
N LEU A 130 -11.54 -0.69 -10.08
CA LEU A 130 -12.50 0.02 -9.22
C LEU A 130 -13.85 0.28 -9.90
N GLU A 131 -13.85 0.53 -11.22
CA GLU A 131 -15.09 0.74 -11.99
C GLU A 131 -16.02 -0.49 -12.01
N TYR A 132 -15.45 -1.69 -11.82
CA TYR A 132 -16.18 -2.97 -11.88
C TYR A 132 -16.39 -3.62 -10.52
N LEU A 133 -16.03 -2.95 -9.43
CA LEU A 133 -16.24 -3.43 -8.06
C LEU A 133 -17.57 -2.87 -7.48
N GLU A 134 -18.64 -2.97 -8.23
CA GLU A 134 -19.99 -2.62 -7.77
C GLU A 134 -20.57 -3.63 -6.76
#